data_bb6a40a396be7d78631e77e2b07baeac
#
_entry.id   bb6a40a396be7d78631e77e2b07baeac
#
_cell.length_a   1.000
_cell.length_b   1.000
_cell.length_c   1.000
_cell.angle_alpha   90.00
_cell.angle_beta   90.00
_cell.angle_gamma   90.00
#
_symmetry.space_group_name_H-M   'P 1'
#
loop_
_entity.id
_entity.type
_entity.pdbx_description
1 polymer ?
#
loop_
_entity_poly.entity_id
_entity_poly.type
_entity_poly.pdbx_seq_one_letter_code
_entity_poly.pdbx_strand_id
1 'polypeptide(L)'
;MTLALFPEAHVRRVRERYLATSVDGSRSPATGTEEVQDWGGEVWVYSIECRIIQGRGARELSAFFDALGGRRTRFLFADPAAVNPEGDVATLHRLPVVEGASQTGNTLVTSGWDPGTWAMKWGDFFSLGSDVSTRLYRVTADAMADAAGNATLSITPRLRASPVDQEALEVTSPKVVLRMNSPAPTLIERADKHTFSFSAEEGL
;
A
#
# COMPACT_ATOMS: atom_id res chain seq x y z
N MET A 1 14.29 -10.65 9.23
CA MET A 1 14.09 -11.54 8.06
C MET A 1 13.60 -10.64 6.93
N THR A 2 14.40 -10.46 5.90
CA THR A 2 14.06 -9.54 4.80
C THR A 2 13.02 -10.18 3.90
N LEU A 3 11.93 -9.45 3.64
CA LEU A 3 10.87 -9.89 2.73
C LEU A 3 11.34 -9.82 1.28
N ALA A 4 10.93 -10.79 0.48
CA ALA A 4 11.16 -10.74 -0.96
C ALA A 4 10.30 -9.66 -1.59
N LEU A 5 10.89 -8.87 -2.50
CA LEU A 5 10.16 -7.90 -3.31
C LEU A 5 9.59 -8.62 -4.54
N PHE A 6 8.30 -8.42 -4.80
CA PHE A 6 7.67 -8.92 -6.02
C PHE A 6 8.27 -8.23 -7.26
N PRO A 7 8.62 -8.97 -8.32
CA PRO A 7 9.21 -8.40 -9.52
C PRO A 7 8.17 -7.63 -10.35
N GLU A 8 8.08 -6.33 -10.14
CA GLU A 8 7.09 -5.42 -10.74
C GLU A 8 7.08 -5.45 -12.28
N ALA A 9 8.22 -5.72 -12.91
CA ALA A 9 8.33 -5.83 -14.36
C ALA A 9 7.36 -6.85 -14.97
N HIS A 10 6.91 -7.82 -14.17
CA HIS A 10 5.96 -8.84 -14.60
C HIS A 10 4.49 -8.45 -14.38
N VAL A 11 4.21 -7.35 -13.69
CA VAL A 11 2.84 -6.86 -13.53
C VAL A 11 2.34 -6.32 -14.87
N ARG A 12 1.18 -6.83 -15.31
CA ARG A 12 0.44 -6.28 -16.43
C ARG A 12 -0.47 -5.16 -15.97
N ARG A 13 -1.25 -5.45 -14.91
CA ARG A 13 -2.16 -4.52 -14.28
C ARG A 13 -2.55 -4.98 -12.87
N VAL A 14 -2.84 -4.03 -12.04
CA VAL A 14 -3.62 -4.23 -10.83
C VAL A 14 -5.10 -4.14 -11.26
N ARG A 15 -5.83 -5.25 -11.20
CA ARG A 15 -7.25 -5.29 -11.60
C ARG A 15 -8.13 -4.58 -10.60
N GLU A 16 -7.85 -4.84 -9.34
CA GLU A 16 -8.60 -4.30 -8.21
C GLU A 16 -7.64 -3.93 -7.09
N ARG A 17 -7.88 -2.80 -6.49
CA ARG A 17 -7.26 -2.35 -5.26
C ARG A 17 -8.31 -1.63 -4.45
N TYR A 18 -8.61 -2.13 -3.29
CA TYR A 18 -9.55 -1.49 -2.37
C TYR A 18 -9.14 -1.70 -0.92
N LEU A 19 -9.63 -0.82 -0.07
CA LEU A 19 -9.50 -0.94 1.36
C LEU A 19 -10.70 -1.72 1.88
N ALA A 20 -10.48 -2.93 2.37
CA ALA A 20 -11.49 -3.69 3.07
C ALA A 20 -11.62 -3.14 4.49
N THR A 21 -12.84 -2.82 4.89
CA THR A 21 -13.16 -2.28 6.21
C THR A 21 -13.99 -3.28 7.00
N SER A 22 -13.80 -3.30 8.31
CA SER A 22 -14.60 -4.12 9.22
C SER A 22 -15.64 -3.21 9.91
N VAL A 23 -16.70 -2.89 9.16
CA VAL A 23 -17.79 -2.03 9.62
C VAL A 23 -19.09 -2.82 9.58
N ASP A 24 -19.77 -2.92 10.72
CA ASP A 24 -21.10 -3.51 10.84
C ASP A 24 -22.15 -2.41 11.02
N GLY A 25 -23.25 -2.52 10.29
CA GLY A 25 -24.41 -1.64 10.41
C GLY A 25 -25.63 -2.39 10.89
N SER A 26 -26.32 -1.86 11.88
CA SER A 26 -27.60 -2.35 12.37
C SER A 26 -28.67 -1.28 12.18
N ARG A 27 -29.78 -1.61 11.53
CA ARG A 27 -30.90 -0.69 11.34
C ARG A 27 -32.09 -1.10 12.17
N SER A 28 -32.58 -0.16 13.00
CA SER A 28 -33.79 -0.38 13.78
C SER A 28 -35.02 -0.51 12.87
N PRO A 29 -35.77 -1.61 12.91
CA PRO A 29 -36.98 -1.77 12.09
C PRO A 29 -38.13 -0.83 12.52
N ALA A 30 -38.08 -0.31 13.74
CA ALA A 30 -39.12 0.54 14.28
C ALA A 30 -38.91 2.04 13.98
N THR A 31 -37.66 2.52 14.05
CA THR A 31 -37.32 3.94 13.92
C THR A 31 -36.62 4.26 12.61
N GLY A 32 -36.08 3.25 11.91
CA GLY A 32 -35.24 3.42 10.72
C GLY A 32 -33.85 3.99 11.02
N THR A 33 -33.53 4.20 12.30
CA THR A 33 -32.21 4.67 12.72
C THR A 33 -31.15 3.60 12.44
N GLU A 34 -30.02 3.98 11.88
CA GLU A 34 -28.88 3.10 11.62
C GLU A 34 -27.78 3.38 12.65
N GLU A 35 -27.29 2.33 13.26
CA GLU A 35 -26.12 2.35 14.14
C GLU A 35 -24.98 1.64 13.43
N VAL A 36 -23.85 2.32 13.29
CA VAL A 36 -22.67 1.81 12.60
C VAL A 36 -21.54 1.58 13.61
N GLN A 37 -21.06 0.35 13.67
CA GLN A 37 -19.91 -0.03 14.49
C GLN A 37 -18.69 -0.24 13.59
N ASP A 38 -17.65 0.57 13.79
CA ASP A 38 -16.35 0.42 13.14
C ASP A 38 -15.40 -0.37 14.06
N TRP A 39 -14.97 -1.55 13.59
CA TRP A 39 -14.05 -2.45 14.30
C TRP A 39 -12.58 -2.16 13.98
N GLY A 40 -12.28 -1.28 13.04
CA GLY A 40 -10.93 -0.80 12.75
C GLY A 40 -9.99 -1.77 12.06
N GLY A 41 -10.48 -2.86 11.50
CA GLY A 41 -9.68 -3.88 10.80
C GLY A 41 -9.45 -3.57 9.32
N GLU A 42 -9.11 -2.35 8.96
CA GLU A 42 -8.89 -1.95 7.57
C GLU A 42 -7.64 -2.61 6.98
N VAL A 43 -7.75 -3.25 5.82
CA VAL A 43 -6.64 -3.87 5.10
C VAL A 43 -6.72 -3.62 3.60
N TRP A 44 -5.58 -3.41 2.96
CA TRP A 44 -5.52 -3.33 1.50
C TRP A 44 -5.70 -4.71 0.88
N VAL A 45 -6.58 -4.80 -0.10
CA VAL A 45 -6.80 -6.00 -0.90
C VAL A 45 -6.46 -5.72 -2.35
N TYR A 46 -5.71 -6.63 -2.95
CA TYR A 46 -5.21 -6.55 -4.32
C TYR A 46 -5.63 -7.76 -5.14
N SER A 47 -6.01 -7.51 -6.39
CA SER A 47 -6.10 -8.53 -7.44
C SER A 47 -5.13 -8.15 -8.56
N ILE A 48 -4.14 -8.99 -8.81
CA ILE A 48 -3.00 -8.68 -9.68
C ILE A 48 -2.98 -9.67 -10.85
N GLU A 49 -2.83 -9.15 -12.05
CA GLU A 49 -2.65 -9.91 -13.28
C GLU A 49 -1.25 -9.65 -13.83
N CYS A 50 -0.48 -10.72 -14.03
CA CYS A 50 0.84 -10.64 -14.61
C CYS A 50 0.77 -10.64 -16.14
N ARG A 51 1.85 -10.15 -16.77
CA ARG A 51 2.04 -10.25 -18.21
C ARG A 51 2.20 -11.72 -18.60
N ILE A 52 1.99 -12.04 -19.88
CA ILE A 52 2.38 -13.33 -20.43
C ILE A 52 3.91 -13.42 -20.42
N ILE A 53 4.43 -14.43 -19.75
CA ILE A 53 5.88 -14.59 -19.54
C ILE A 53 6.30 -15.94 -20.14
N GLN A 54 7.51 -15.99 -20.68
CA GLN A 54 8.07 -17.20 -21.30
C GLN A 54 9.47 -17.49 -20.76
N GLY A 55 9.87 -18.74 -20.87
CA GLY A 55 11.22 -19.19 -20.59
C GLY A 55 11.65 -18.97 -19.14
N ARG A 56 12.84 -18.40 -18.95
CA ARG A 56 13.45 -18.24 -17.63
C ARG A 56 12.62 -17.38 -16.67
N GLY A 57 12.05 -16.27 -17.15
CA GLY A 57 11.24 -15.38 -16.31
C GLY A 57 9.98 -16.07 -15.75
N ALA A 58 9.34 -16.95 -16.56
CA ALA A 58 8.21 -17.71 -16.09
C ALA A 58 8.59 -18.70 -14.98
N ARG A 59 9.76 -19.35 -15.09
CA ARG A 59 10.27 -20.26 -14.07
C ARG A 59 10.65 -19.52 -12.78
N GLU A 60 11.28 -18.35 -12.89
CA GLU A 60 11.64 -17.51 -11.75
C GLU A 60 10.39 -17.05 -10.99
N LEU A 61 9.35 -16.61 -11.71
CA LEU A 61 8.10 -16.18 -11.08
C LEU A 61 7.33 -17.36 -10.46
N SER A 62 7.31 -18.53 -11.12
CA SER A 62 6.74 -19.75 -10.53
C SER A 62 7.46 -20.14 -9.24
N ALA A 63 8.80 -20.16 -9.26
CA ALA A 63 9.59 -20.46 -8.07
C ALA A 63 9.39 -19.43 -6.94
N PHE A 64 9.17 -18.15 -7.28
CA PHE A 64 8.81 -17.13 -6.31
C PHE A 64 7.49 -17.49 -5.59
N PHE A 65 6.43 -17.84 -6.34
CA PHE A 65 5.15 -18.23 -5.75
C PHE A 65 5.25 -19.53 -4.93
N ASP A 66 6.02 -20.50 -5.40
CA ASP A 66 6.27 -21.75 -4.67
C ASP A 66 6.99 -21.48 -3.34
N ALA A 67 7.97 -20.57 -3.33
CA ALA A 67 8.69 -20.17 -2.13
C ALA A 67 7.80 -19.44 -1.10
N LEU A 68 6.79 -18.69 -1.56
CA LEU A 68 5.82 -18.05 -0.66
C LEU A 68 4.95 -19.08 0.07
N GLY A 69 4.69 -20.25 -0.53
CA GLY A 69 3.88 -21.31 0.08
C GLY A 69 2.43 -20.86 0.37
N GLY A 70 1.82 -20.12 -0.55
CA GLY A 70 0.49 -19.55 -0.40
C GLY A 70 0.43 -18.52 0.73
N ARG A 71 -0.41 -18.74 1.74
CA ARG A 71 -0.58 -17.81 2.88
C ARG A 71 0.57 -17.81 3.89
N ARG A 72 1.55 -18.69 3.76
CA ARG A 72 2.60 -18.86 4.78
C ARG A 72 3.55 -17.68 4.87
N THR A 73 3.98 -17.15 3.75
CA THR A 73 5.01 -16.10 3.68
C THR A 73 4.42 -14.80 3.15
N ARG A 74 4.89 -13.68 3.67
CA ARG A 74 4.61 -12.33 3.21
C ARG A 74 5.65 -11.89 2.20
N PHE A 75 5.30 -10.92 1.36
CA PHE A 75 6.21 -10.30 0.40
C PHE A 75 5.91 -8.81 0.27
N LEU A 76 6.89 -8.03 -0.19
CA LEU A 76 6.72 -6.62 -0.51
C LEU A 76 6.20 -6.48 -1.96
N PHE A 77 5.27 -5.57 -2.13
CA PHE A 77 4.75 -5.19 -3.44
C PHE A 77 4.74 -3.67 -3.57
N ALA A 78 5.34 -3.14 -4.64
CA ALA A 78 5.15 -1.76 -5.04
C ALA A 78 4.12 -1.72 -6.16
N ASP A 79 3.06 -0.94 -5.95
CA ASP A 79 1.96 -0.84 -6.91
C ASP A 79 2.36 0.13 -8.03
N PRO A 80 2.46 -0.33 -9.29
CA PRO A 80 2.81 0.56 -10.41
C PRO A 80 1.84 1.73 -10.61
N ALA A 81 0.62 1.63 -10.08
CA ALA A 81 -0.37 2.70 -10.14
C ALA A 81 -0.29 3.67 -8.94
N ALA A 82 0.62 3.43 -7.99
CA ALA A 82 0.82 4.28 -6.81
C ALA A 82 2.15 5.06 -6.86
N VAL A 83 2.94 4.88 -7.91
CA VAL A 83 4.18 5.65 -8.15
C VAL A 83 3.87 7.02 -8.71
N ASN A 84 4.80 7.96 -8.52
CA ASN A 84 4.70 9.34 -9.00
C ASN A 84 3.51 10.09 -8.41
N PRO A 85 3.58 10.51 -7.15
CA PRO A 85 2.55 11.32 -6.52
C PRO A 85 2.35 12.64 -7.31
N GLU A 86 1.13 13.17 -7.27
CA GLU A 86 0.76 14.43 -7.94
C GLU A 86 1.21 15.68 -7.16
N GLY A 87 1.69 15.51 -5.91
CA GLY A 87 2.33 16.57 -5.16
C GLY A 87 3.70 16.95 -5.74
N ASP A 88 4.30 18.02 -5.22
CA ASP A 88 5.61 18.53 -5.69
C ASP A 88 6.80 17.68 -5.22
N VAL A 89 6.55 16.39 -4.96
CA VAL A 89 7.53 15.44 -4.39
C VAL A 89 8.74 15.22 -5.29
N ALA A 90 8.57 15.32 -6.60
CA ALA A 90 9.66 15.10 -7.57
C ALA A 90 10.79 16.12 -7.45
N THR A 91 10.56 17.25 -6.82
CA THR A 91 11.52 18.34 -6.65
C THR A 91 12.10 18.43 -5.23
N LEU A 92 11.72 17.52 -4.33
CA LEU A 92 12.18 17.55 -2.94
C LEU A 92 13.70 17.41 -2.82
N HIS A 93 14.29 18.29 -2.03
CA HIS A 93 15.71 18.26 -1.73
C HIS A 93 16.08 17.25 -0.63
N ARG A 94 15.10 16.75 0.11
CA ARG A 94 15.26 15.73 1.15
C ARG A 94 14.00 14.85 1.23
N LEU A 95 14.15 13.66 1.77
CA LEU A 95 13.00 12.80 2.04
C LEU A 95 12.15 13.41 3.16
N PRO A 96 10.82 13.46 2.99
CA PRO A 96 9.93 13.87 4.07
C PRO A 96 9.95 12.83 5.20
N VAL A 97 9.76 13.32 6.42
CA VAL A 97 9.81 12.51 7.63
C VAL A 97 8.61 12.80 8.53
N VAL A 98 8.34 11.86 9.43
CA VAL A 98 7.34 12.04 10.49
C VAL A 98 7.83 13.10 11.47
N GLU A 99 6.99 14.07 11.81
CA GLU A 99 7.30 15.11 12.79
C GLU A 99 6.60 14.80 14.11
N GLY A 100 7.39 14.36 15.09
CA GLY A 100 6.91 13.95 16.40
C GLY A 100 6.45 12.50 16.49
N ALA A 101 6.77 11.85 17.58
CA ALA A 101 6.40 10.47 17.88
C ALA A 101 4.96 10.35 18.40
N SER A 102 4.50 9.11 18.56
CA SER A 102 3.23 8.76 19.21
C SER A 102 1.97 9.25 18.51
N GLN A 103 2.04 9.49 17.20
CA GLN A 103 0.88 9.85 16.40
C GLN A 103 -0.06 8.66 16.19
N THR A 104 -1.37 8.92 16.14
CA THR A 104 -2.43 7.93 15.97
C THR A 104 -3.61 8.49 15.19
N GLY A 105 -4.52 7.64 14.74
CA GLY A 105 -5.72 8.08 14.02
C GLY A 105 -5.50 8.24 12.51
N ASN A 106 -6.25 9.16 11.91
CA ASN A 106 -6.29 9.37 10.46
C ASN A 106 -5.52 10.62 10.00
N THR A 107 -4.64 11.14 10.84
CA THR A 107 -3.79 12.30 10.54
C THR A 107 -2.34 11.97 10.83
N LEU A 108 -1.44 12.50 10.01
CA LEU A 108 0.00 12.35 10.16
C LEU A 108 0.67 13.71 9.97
N VAL A 109 1.38 14.18 10.99
CA VAL A 109 2.20 15.39 10.92
C VAL A 109 3.56 15.01 10.38
N THR A 110 4.00 15.72 9.37
CA THR A 110 5.23 15.46 8.63
C THR A 110 6.02 16.72 8.40
N SER A 111 7.33 16.59 8.19
CA SER A 111 8.24 17.68 7.89
C SER A 111 9.21 17.32 6.76
N GLY A 112 10.01 18.30 6.34
CA GLY A 112 10.99 18.10 5.27
C GLY A 112 10.47 18.39 3.87
N TRP A 113 9.29 18.99 3.76
CA TRP A 113 8.73 19.48 2.50
C TRP A 113 9.31 20.85 2.11
N ASP A 114 9.26 21.17 0.82
CA ASP A 114 9.60 22.51 0.37
C ASP A 114 8.47 23.49 0.78
N PRO A 115 8.80 24.61 1.44
CA PRO A 115 7.79 25.55 1.95
C PRO A 115 6.87 26.10 0.86
N GLY A 116 5.56 26.09 1.12
CA GLY A 116 4.56 26.63 0.22
C GLY A 116 4.24 25.77 -1.02
N THR A 117 4.76 24.55 -1.07
CA THR A 117 4.46 23.58 -2.13
C THR A 117 3.37 22.59 -1.71
N TRP A 118 2.81 21.90 -2.68
CA TRP A 118 1.90 20.79 -2.40
C TRP A 118 2.72 19.58 -1.93
N ALA A 119 2.66 19.30 -0.63
CA ALA A 119 3.33 18.14 -0.05
C ALA A 119 2.80 16.84 -0.69
N MET A 120 1.50 16.61 -0.61
CA MET A 120 0.81 15.49 -1.27
C MET A 120 -0.61 15.91 -1.64
N LYS A 121 -1.17 15.28 -2.67
CA LYS A 121 -2.54 15.52 -3.12
C LYS A 121 -3.47 14.36 -2.81
N TRP A 122 -4.75 14.64 -2.86
CA TRP A 122 -5.79 13.65 -2.67
C TRP A 122 -5.62 12.49 -3.65
N GLY A 123 -5.45 11.30 -3.13
CA GLY A 123 -5.25 10.08 -3.91
C GLY A 123 -3.82 9.57 -3.92
N ASP A 124 -2.85 10.40 -3.58
CA ASP A 124 -1.44 10.00 -3.46
C ASP A 124 -1.23 8.91 -2.40
N PHE A 125 -0.21 8.10 -2.61
CA PHE A 125 0.18 7.04 -1.70
C PHE A 125 1.58 7.29 -1.14
N PHE A 126 1.79 6.85 0.09
CA PHE A 126 3.10 6.74 0.70
C PHE A 126 3.15 5.51 1.61
N SER A 127 4.34 5.07 1.94
CA SER A 127 4.52 4.02 2.92
C SER A 127 5.45 4.45 4.06
N LEU A 128 5.18 3.92 5.25
CA LEU A 128 6.00 4.02 6.45
C LEU A 128 6.52 2.65 6.84
N GLY A 129 7.62 2.64 7.55
CA GLY A 129 8.25 1.42 8.02
C GLY A 129 9.21 0.81 7.00
N SER A 130 9.76 -0.31 7.38
CA SER A 130 10.68 -1.08 6.56
C SER A 130 10.40 -2.57 6.68
N ASP A 131 10.63 -3.30 5.59
CA ASP A 131 10.50 -4.75 5.55
C ASP A 131 9.10 -5.22 6.06
N VAL A 132 9.04 -5.99 7.12
CA VAL A 132 7.80 -6.53 7.69
C VAL A 132 6.89 -5.47 8.33
N SER A 133 7.44 -4.34 8.71
CA SER A 133 6.69 -3.21 9.30
C SER A 133 6.17 -2.22 8.28
N THR A 134 6.48 -2.39 7.00
CA THR A 134 6.00 -1.49 5.94
C THR A 134 4.48 -1.45 5.90
N ARG A 135 3.92 -0.24 5.93
CA ARG A 135 2.47 0.03 5.87
C ARG A 135 2.17 1.07 4.81
N LEU A 136 1.19 0.77 3.98
CA LEU A 136 0.75 1.64 2.90
C LEU A 136 -0.42 2.53 3.37
N TYR A 137 -0.31 3.81 3.06
CA TYR A 137 -1.34 4.82 3.36
C TYR A 137 -1.70 5.59 2.09
N ARG A 138 -2.93 6.06 2.03
CA ARG A 138 -3.43 6.92 0.97
C ARG A 138 -3.87 8.25 1.56
N VAL A 139 -3.51 9.33 0.88
CA VAL A 139 -3.91 10.69 1.26
C VAL A 139 -5.37 10.93 0.85
N THR A 140 -6.16 11.48 1.74
CA THR A 140 -7.62 11.71 1.57
C THR A 140 -8.00 13.18 1.44
N ALA A 141 -7.05 14.09 1.51
CA ALA A 141 -7.24 15.52 1.24
C ALA A 141 -5.91 16.14 0.80
N ASP A 142 -5.97 17.15 -0.04
CA ASP A 142 -4.78 17.89 -0.44
C ASP A 142 -4.08 18.51 0.77
N ALA A 143 -2.76 18.38 0.84
CA ALA A 143 -1.94 18.90 1.91
C ALA A 143 -0.84 19.81 1.36
N MET A 144 -0.80 21.05 1.87
CA MET A 144 0.23 22.05 1.54
C MET A 144 1.20 22.17 2.68
N ALA A 145 2.48 22.31 2.34
CA ALA A 145 3.54 22.59 3.31
C ALA A 145 3.46 24.04 3.81
N ASP A 146 3.62 24.24 5.11
CA ASP A 146 3.70 25.54 5.73
C ASP A 146 5.06 26.25 5.44
N ALA A 147 5.24 27.45 6.00
CA ALA A 147 6.47 28.21 5.83
C ALA A 147 7.71 27.54 6.47
N ALA A 148 7.52 26.59 7.38
CA ALA A 148 8.58 25.81 8.01
C ALA A 148 8.85 24.48 7.30
N GLY A 149 8.05 24.13 6.28
CA GLY A 149 8.14 22.87 5.56
C GLY A 149 7.44 21.71 6.28
N ASN A 150 6.47 22.00 7.14
CA ASN A 150 5.63 20.98 7.78
C ASN A 150 4.30 20.84 7.04
N ALA A 151 3.76 19.61 7.01
CA ALA A 151 2.45 19.35 6.46
C ALA A 151 1.70 18.32 7.31
N THR A 152 0.40 18.51 7.47
CA THR A 152 -0.48 17.51 8.09
C THR A 152 -1.24 16.77 7.00
N LEU A 153 -0.98 15.47 6.88
CA LEU A 153 -1.62 14.60 5.92
C LEU A 153 -2.87 13.97 6.54
N SER A 154 -4.02 14.08 5.86
CA SER A 154 -5.20 13.27 6.17
C SER A 154 -5.07 11.95 5.44
N ILE A 155 -5.19 10.83 6.14
CA ILE A 155 -4.82 9.52 5.62
C ILE A 155 -5.88 8.44 5.83
N THR A 156 -5.84 7.42 4.99
CA THR A 156 -6.54 6.16 5.14
C THR A 156 -5.61 5.00 4.71
N PRO A 157 -5.63 3.86 5.38
CA PRO A 157 -6.27 3.54 6.67
C PRO A 157 -5.72 4.40 7.81
N ARG A 158 -6.36 4.28 9.01
CA ARG A 158 -5.78 4.88 10.23
C ARG A 158 -4.39 4.34 10.52
N LEU A 159 -3.56 5.11 11.22
CA LEU A 159 -2.25 4.65 11.67
C LEU A 159 -2.40 3.39 12.51
N ARG A 160 -1.88 2.26 12.01
CA ARG A 160 -1.98 0.96 12.66
C ARG A 160 -0.92 0.72 13.73
N ALA A 161 0.20 1.39 13.56
CA ALA A 161 1.26 1.49 14.53
C ALA A 161 1.66 2.96 14.63
N SER A 162 1.96 3.40 15.84
CA SER A 162 2.47 4.75 16.03
C SER A 162 3.85 4.85 15.39
N PRO A 163 4.06 5.76 14.44
CA PRO A 163 5.37 5.95 13.83
C PRO A 163 6.37 6.53 14.85
N VAL A 164 7.63 6.31 14.60
CA VAL A 164 8.70 6.94 15.37
C VAL A 164 8.97 8.34 14.82
N ASP A 165 9.48 9.22 15.70
CA ASP A 165 9.93 10.53 15.25
C ASP A 165 11.05 10.42 14.20
N GLN A 166 11.00 11.27 13.17
CA GLN A 166 11.94 11.28 12.04
C GLN A 166 11.91 9.98 11.19
N GLU A 167 10.84 9.20 11.27
CA GLU A 167 10.66 8.06 10.36
C GLU A 167 10.44 8.57 8.93
N ALA A 168 11.24 8.05 7.98
CA ALA A 168 11.17 8.49 6.59
C ALA A 168 9.89 8.00 5.89
N LEU A 169 9.25 8.89 5.12
CA LEU A 169 8.16 8.54 4.22
C LEU A 169 8.72 8.11 2.86
N GLU A 170 8.36 6.92 2.41
CA GLU A 170 8.58 6.51 1.02
C GLU A 170 7.40 6.98 0.16
N VAL A 171 7.64 7.98 -0.67
CA VAL A 171 6.61 8.67 -1.46
C VAL A 171 6.72 8.41 -2.96
N THR A 172 7.88 7.99 -3.44
CA THR A 172 8.15 7.78 -4.87
C THR A 172 7.80 6.37 -5.35
N SER A 173 8.04 5.37 -4.51
CA SER A 173 7.71 3.97 -4.78
C SER A 173 7.16 3.31 -3.53
N PRO A 174 5.98 3.75 -3.06
CA PRO A 174 5.40 3.24 -1.83
C PRO A 174 5.11 1.75 -1.94
N LYS A 175 5.39 1.02 -0.85
CA LYS A 175 5.28 -0.43 -0.79
C LYS A 175 4.22 -0.87 0.20
N VAL A 176 3.68 -2.04 -0.05
CA VAL A 176 2.77 -2.72 0.87
C VAL A 176 3.29 -4.13 1.14
N VAL A 177 3.14 -4.58 2.37
CA VAL A 177 3.38 -5.98 2.72
C VAL A 177 2.12 -6.77 2.40
N LEU A 178 2.22 -7.71 1.48
CA LEU A 178 1.11 -8.56 1.06
C LEU A 178 1.29 -10.01 1.49
N ARG A 179 0.17 -10.67 1.67
CA ARG A 179 0.04 -12.11 1.84
C ARG A 179 -0.97 -12.63 0.84
N MET A 180 -0.65 -13.70 0.15
CA MET A 180 -1.57 -14.32 -0.81
C MET A 180 -2.78 -14.92 -0.10
N ASN A 181 -3.97 -14.77 -0.70
CA ASN A 181 -5.20 -15.38 -0.17
C ASN A 181 -5.29 -16.87 -0.49
N SER A 182 -4.69 -17.29 -1.61
CA SER A 182 -4.59 -18.67 -2.08
C SER A 182 -3.32 -18.85 -2.91
N PRO A 183 -2.84 -20.08 -3.15
CA PRO A 183 -1.77 -20.31 -4.11
C PRO A 183 -2.10 -19.69 -5.47
N ALA A 184 -1.09 -19.10 -6.14
CA ALA A 184 -1.29 -18.49 -7.45
C ALA A 184 -1.51 -19.58 -8.50
N PRO A 185 -2.66 -19.62 -9.19
CA PRO A 185 -2.84 -20.53 -10.29
C PRO A 185 -1.97 -20.08 -11.47
N THR A 186 -1.30 -21.04 -12.09
CA THR A 186 -0.52 -20.80 -13.31
C THR A 186 -1.25 -21.42 -14.48
N LEU A 187 -1.64 -20.61 -15.46
CA LEU A 187 -2.12 -21.10 -16.74
C LEU A 187 -0.93 -21.28 -17.68
N ILE A 188 -0.69 -22.49 -18.13
CA ILE A 188 0.38 -22.84 -19.07
C ILE A 188 -0.25 -23.12 -20.43
N GLU A 189 0.11 -22.32 -21.41
CA GLU A 189 -0.32 -22.48 -22.80
C GLU A 189 0.78 -23.13 -23.66
N ARG A 190 0.44 -23.46 -24.89
CA ARG A 190 1.42 -23.94 -25.88
C ARG A 190 2.58 -22.94 -26.03
N ALA A 191 3.77 -23.42 -26.31
CA ALA A 191 4.99 -22.63 -26.49
C ALA A 191 5.52 -21.97 -25.22
N ASP A 192 5.38 -22.64 -24.06
CA ASP A 192 5.94 -22.20 -22.77
C ASP A 192 5.46 -20.78 -22.34
N LYS A 193 4.21 -20.45 -22.70
CA LYS A 193 3.57 -19.19 -22.27
C LYS A 193 2.88 -19.41 -20.94
N HIS A 194 3.26 -18.59 -19.96
CA HIS A 194 2.69 -18.64 -18.63
C HIS A 194 1.95 -17.34 -18.32
N THR A 195 0.76 -17.47 -17.77
CA THR A 195 -0.03 -16.36 -17.24
C THR A 195 -0.30 -16.61 -15.77
N PHE A 196 0.00 -15.63 -14.93
CA PHE A 196 -0.26 -15.68 -13.50
C PHE A 196 -1.29 -14.62 -13.13
N SER A 197 -2.24 -15.00 -12.29
CA SER A 197 -3.14 -14.06 -11.63
C SER A 197 -3.34 -14.50 -10.19
N PHE A 198 -3.37 -13.56 -9.27
CA PHE A 198 -3.51 -13.87 -7.85
C PHE A 198 -4.17 -12.73 -7.09
N SER A 199 -4.77 -13.07 -5.97
CA SER A 199 -5.27 -12.09 -5.00
C SER A 199 -4.44 -12.16 -3.74
N ALA A 200 -4.19 -11.00 -3.16
CA ALA A 200 -3.43 -10.86 -1.94
C ALA A 200 -4.04 -9.78 -1.05
N GLU A 201 -3.87 -9.92 0.23
CA GLU A 201 -4.28 -8.94 1.24
C GLU A 201 -3.09 -8.45 2.04
N GLU A 202 -3.22 -7.29 2.63
CA GLU A 202 -2.16 -6.73 3.47
C GLU A 202 -1.88 -7.66 4.65
N GLY A 203 -0.62 -8.04 4.80
CA GLY A 203 -0.13 -8.90 5.87
C GLY A 203 0.29 -8.08 7.07
N LEU A 204 -0.63 -7.86 8.00
CA LEU A 204 -0.36 -7.19 9.27
C LEU A 204 0.42 -8.06 10.25
#